data_26583f270e922334cbd65ed946934611
#
_entry.id   26583f270e922334cbd65ed946934611
#
_cell.length_a   1.000
_cell.length_b   1.000
_cell.length_c   1.000
_cell.angle_alpha   90.00
_cell.angle_beta   90.00
_cell.angle_gamma   90.00
#
_symmetry.space_group_name_H-M   'P 1'
#
loop_
_entity.id
_entity.type
_entity.pdbx_description
1 polymer ?
#
loop_
_entity_poly.entity_id
_entity_poly.type
_entity_poly.pdbx_seq_one_letter_code
_entity_poly.pdbx_strand_id
1 'polypeptide(L)'
;SLLNVISKRASPESGSITTPNDYTIGYLQQQPALDPTKTIMDAIFEGDQPVFQTIREYELALDRFSKHPEDPQVMDQYTKLQAKMDQEDAWEADSRVKTILTQLKIKNVSQKVSELSGGQQKRVGLAQVLIQHPDLLLLDEPTNHLDLDSVVWLQDFLASYKGAVLLVTHDRYFLDQVTNHIWELSFGHLYHYDGNYQDFVRQKAERVELAKDTEKKNQQLYKKELAWMRTGAKARSTKQKGRINRFHELEDKVGNLKTDEDISINLGSQRLGKDVIKFKNADLTLGDHRILHNFDWLVQAGDRIGITGENGAGKTSLLNVIAQRVPLDSGVLKIGETVKLGYYTQQTEGIDDDKRMISFLSEIAENVTDKDGNKLSVTQLLERFLFPRFMHGTLIRKLSGGEKRRLYLLKILMQQPNVLLLDEPTNDLDIGTLTVLEDYLDNFAGTVITVSHDRYFLDKVAD
;
A
#
# COMPACT_ATOMS: atom_id res chain seq x y z
N SER A 1 -0.86 6.69 12.40
CA SER A 1 -1.02 7.38 13.72
C SER A 1 -1.91 8.63 13.65
N LEU A 2 -1.81 9.46 12.60
CA LEU A 2 -2.67 10.65 12.46
C LEU A 2 -4.17 10.29 12.44
N LEU A 3 -4.57 9.27 11.70
CA LEU A 3 -5.97 8.79 11.66
C LEU A 3 -6.49 8.36 13.03
N ASN A 4 -5.63 7.73 13.87
CA ASN A 4 -6.00 7.35 15.23
C ASN A 4 -6.28 8.57 16.11
N VAL A 5 -5.54 9.66 15.93
CA VAL A 5 -5.77 10.91 16.66
C VAL A 5 -7.07 11.58 16.20
N ILE A 6 -7.30 11.65 14.88
CA ILE A 6 -8.55 12.22 14.31
C ILE A 6 -9.78 11.40 14.74
N SER A 7 -9.68 10.06 14.77
CA SER A 7 -10.76 9.17 15.22
C SER A 7 -10.95 9.14 16.76
N LYS A 8 -10.20 9.95 17.50
CA LYS A 8 -10.21 10.01 18.98
C LYS A 8 -9.80 8.71 19.68
N ARG A 9 -9.12 7.79 18.98
CA ARG A 9 -8.56 6.54 19.53
C ARG A 9 -7.20 6.74 20.19
N ALA A 10 -6.53 7.85 19.87
CA ALA A 10 -5.29 8.29 20.52
C ALA A 10 -5.39 9.78 20.82
N SER A 11 -4.77 10.20 21.93
CA SER A 11 -4.70 11.62 22.30
C SER A 11 -3.47 12.26 21.66
N PRO A 12 -3.57 13.51 21.16
CA PRO A 12 -2.38 14.28 20.77
C PRO A 12 -1.53 14.62 21.99
N GLU A 13 -0.22 14.75 21.83
CA GLU A 13 0.69 15.21 22.90
C GLU A 13 0.40 16.66 23.29
N SER A 14 -0.05 17.47 22.34
CA SER A 14 -0.44 18.87 22.56
C SER A 14 -1.51 19.27 21.55
N GLY A 15 -2.28 20.32 21.87
CA GLY A 15 -3.37 20.80 21.05
C GLY A 15 -4.72 20.11 21.34
N SER A 16 -5.73 20.46 20.56
CA SER A 16 -7.10 19.92 20.70
C SER A 16 -7.74 19.71 19.34
N ILE A 17 -8.62 18.72 19.27
CA ILE A 17 -9.45 18.46 18.10
C ILE A 17 -10.89 18.84 18.45
N THR A 18 -11.45 19.79 17.70
CA THR A 18 -12.83 20.23 17.88
C THR A 18 -13.68 19.69 16.72
N THR A 19 -14.75 19.01 17.05
CA THR A 19 -15.75 18.52 16.08
C THR A 19 -17.13 19.08 16.48
N PRO A 20 -18.03 19.31 15.51
CA PRO A 20 -19.42 19.62 15.83
C PRO A 20 -20.05 18.55 16.74
N ASN A 21 -21.08 18.95 17.51
CA ASN A 21 -21.90 17.98 18.21
C ASN A 21 -22.60 17.11 17.13
N ASP A 22 -22.80 15.85 17.42
CA ASP A 22 -23.45 14.87 16.54
C ASP A 22 -22.67 14.53 15.26
N TYR A 23 -21.40 14.96 15.14
CA TYR A 23 -20.54 14.63 13.99
C TYR A 23 -20.04 13.19 14.09
N THR A 24 -20.42 12.38 13.11
CA THR A 24 -20.09 10.95 13.07
C THR A 24 -18.79 10.70 12.32
N ILE A 25 -17.93 9.85 12.89
CA ILE A 25 -16.66 9.47 12.29
C ILE A 25 -16.63 7.96 12.13
N GLY A 26 -16.50 7.50 10.90
CA GLY A 26 -16.26 6.10 10.58
C GLY A 26 -14.79 5.86 10.27
N TYR A 27 -14.20 4.80 10.81
CA TYR A 27 -12.79 4.52 10.61
C TYR A 27 -12.53 3.06 10.24
N LEU A 28 -12.08 2.85 9.00
CA LEU A 28 -11.51 1.59 8.55
C LEU A 28 -10.03 1.55 8.90
N GLN A 29 -9.65 0.72 9.87
CA GLN A 29 -8.25 0.47 10.23
C GLN A 29 -7.60 -0.50 9.24
N GLN A 30 -6.27 -0.47 9.18
CA GLN A 30 -5.47 -1.42 8.39
C GLN A 30 -5.80 -2.89 8.76
N GLN A 31 -6.04 -3.16 10.05
CA GLN A 31 -6.61 -4.42 10.55
C GLN A 31 -7.91 -4.08 11.28
N PRO A 32 -9.08 -4.38 10.70
CA PRO A 32 -10.35 -4.11 11.35
C PRO A 32 -10.51 -4.90 12.65
N ALA A 33 -10.91 -4.22 13.72
CA ALA A 33 -11.18 -4.85 15.01
C ALA A 33 -12.61 -5.42 15.02
N LEU A 34 -12.84 -6.50 14.27
CA LEU A 34 -14.12 -7.20 14.24
C LEU A 34 -14.17 -8.24 15.36
N ASP A 35 -15.35 -8.40 16.00
CA ASP A 35 -15.59 -9.42 17.01
C ASP A 35 -15.62 -10.82 16.35
N PRO A 36 -14.67 -11.72 16.67
CA PRO A 36 -14.56 -13.03 16.03
C PRO A 36 -15.75 -13.97 16.35
N THR A 37 -16.52 -13.67 17.39
CA THR A 37 -17.68 -14.48 17.82
C THR A 37 -18.94 -14.16 17.03
N LYS A 38 -19.00 -12.99 16.40
CA LYS A 38 -20.17 -12.51 15.63
C LYS A 38 -20.20 -13.08 14.21
N THR A 39 -21.40 -13.07 13.62
CA THR A 39 -21.56 -13.28 12.18
C THR A 39 -21.20 -12.02 11.40
N ILE A 40 -20.96 -12.16 10.10
CA ILE A 40 -20.74 -11.00 9.22
C ILE A 40 -21.93 -10.03 9.30
N MET A 41 -23.15 -10.54 9.29
CA MET A 41 -24.36 -9.72 9.42
C MET A 41 -24.37 -8.92 10.72
N ASP A 42 -24.04 -9.57 11.84
CA ASP A 42 -23.99 -8.89 13.14
C ASP A 42 -22.91 -7.82 13.21
N ALA A 43 -21.75 -8.08 12.59
CA ALA A 43 -20.64 -7.13 12.54
C ALA A 43 -20.95 -5.90 11.66
N ILE A 44 -21.60 -6.09 10.52
CA ILE A 44 -21.97 -5.00 9.60
C ILE A 44 -23.00 -4.06 10.21
N PHE A 45 -24.01 -4.61 10.89
CA PHE A 45 -25.09 -3.84 11.52
C PHE A 45 -24.77 -3.44 12.97
N GLU A 46 -23.51 -3.54 13.40
CA GLU A 46 -23.09 -3.06 14.71
C GLU A 46 -23.17 -1.53 14.77
N GLY A 47 -24.02 -0.99 15.63
CA GLY A 47 -24.19 0.44 15.84
C GLY A 47 -25.58 0.78 16.40
N ASP A 48 -25.75 2.02 16.87
CA ASP A 48 -26.96 2.49 17.56
C ASP A 48 -28.08 3.00 16.63
N GLN A 49 -27.93 2.86 15.32
CA GLN A 49 -28.95 3.35 14.38
C GLN A 49 -30.14 2.39 14.32
N PRO A 50 -31.37 2.81 14.70
CA PRO A 50 -32.54 1.94 14.76
C PRO A 50 -32.87 1.27 13.42
N VAL A 51 -32.68 1.99 12.31
CA VAL A 51 -32.98 1.49 10.95
C VAL A 51 -32.14 0.23 10.61
N PHE A 52 -30.88 0.15 11.05
CA PHE A 52 -30.07 -1.03 10.79
C PHE A 52 -30.48 -2.25 11.62
N GLN A 53 -31.01 -2.03 12.83
CA GLN A 53 -31.59 -3.11 13.61
C GLN A 53 -32.84 -3.67 12.91
N THR A 54 -33.67 -2.80 12.38
CA THR A 54 -34.87 -3.21 11.63
C THR A 54 -34.49 -3.98 10.36
N ILE A 55 -33.53 -3.51 9.58
CA ILE A 55 -33.05 -4.23 8.40
C ILE A 55 -32.46 -5.60 8.77
N ARG A 56 -31.65 -5.68 9.83
CA ARG A 56 -31.11 -6.95 10.33
C ARG A 56 -32.22 -7.94 10.73
N GLU A 57 -33.19 -7.48 11.51
CA GLU A 57 -34.32 -8.31 11.93
C GLU A 57 -35.14 -8.79 10.72
N TYR A 58 -35.34 -7.93 9.75
CA TYR A 58 -36.04 -8.25 8.50
C TYR A 58 -35.31 -9.31 7.69
N GLU A 59 -34.02 -9.16 7.47
CA GLU A 59 -33.18 -10.13 6.74
C GLU A 59 -33.15 -11.52 7.42
N LEU A 60 -33.07 -11.55 8.76
CA LEU A 60 -33.17 -12.80 9.53
C LEU A 60 -34.55 -13.45 9.40
N ALA A 61 -35.61 -12.66 9.39
CA ALA A 61 -36.98 -13.17 9.22
C ALA A 61 -37.20 -13.66 7.79
N LEU A 62 -36.65 -12.97 6.78
CA LEU A 62 -36.70 -13.37 5.39
C LEU A 62 -35.95 -14.71 5.15
N ASP A 63 -34.79 -14.89 5.74
CA ASP A 63 -34.06 -16.16 5.67
C ASP A 63 -34.82 -17.31 6.32
N ARG A 64 -35.46 -17.08 7.49
CA ARG A 64 -36.33 -18.08 8.13
C ARG A 64 -37.54 -18.40 7.28
N PHE A 65 -38.24 -17.37 6.74
CA PHE A 65 -39.39 -17.52 5.89
C PHE A 65 -39.04 -18.30 4.60
N SER A 66 -37.90 -18.05 3.99
CA SER A 66 -37.47 -18.80 2.81
C SER A 66 -37.25 -20.30 3.08
N LYS A 67 -36.85 -20.66 4.30
CA LYS A 67 -36.62 -22.05 4.74
C LYS A 67 -37.89 -22.75 5.22
N HIS A 68 -38.84 -22.01 5.80
CA HIS A 68 -40.07 -22.53 6.42
C HIS A 68 -41.27 -21.69 6.02
N PRO A 69 -41.64 -21.61 4.73
CA PRO A 69 -42.73 -20.75 4.24
C PRO A 69 -44.10 -21.18 4.73
N GLU A 70 -44.27 -22.44 5.16
CA GLU A 70 -45.53 -23.01 5.65
C GLU A 70 -45.80 -22.73 7.15
N ASP A 71 -44.83 -22.15 7.88
CA ASP A 71 -44.99 -21.86 9.30
C ASP A 71 -45.72 -20.53 9.52
N PRO A 72 -46.96 -20.54 10.11
CA PRO A 72 -47.71 -19.33 10.32
C PRO A 72 -47.04 -18.31 11.24
N GLN A 73 -46.18 -18.75 12.18
CA GLN A 73 -45.48 -17.84 13.09
C GLN A 73 -44.33 -17.12 12.37
N VAL A 74 -43.62 -17.83 11.50
CA VAL A 74 -42.57 -17.27 10.67
C VAL A 74 -43.14 -16.25 9.68
N MET A 75 -44.31 -16.57 9.07
CA MET A 75 -44.99 -15.67 8.14
C MET A 75 -45.48 -14.40 8.86
N ASP A 76 -46.08 -14.51 10.05
CA ASP A 76 -46.54 -13.37 10.85
C ASP A 76 -45.37 -12.44 11.24
N GLN A 77 -44.25 -13.02 11.69
CA GLN A 77 -43.05 -12.27 12.04
C GLN A 77 -42.47 -11.53 10.82
N TYR A 78 -42.39 -12.21 9.67
CA TYR A 78 -41.92 -11.60 8.42
C TYR A 78 -42.81 -10.43 7.99
N THR A 79 -44.13 -10.62 8.03
CA THR A 79 -45.09 -9.57 7.64
C THR A 79 -45.02 -8.35 8.56
N LYS A 80 -44.87 -8.55 9.87
CA LYS A 80 -44.70 -7.46 10.84
C LYS A 80 -43.42 -6.66 10.60
N LEU A 81 -42.31 -7.34 10.31
CA LEU A 81 -41.04 -6.68 10.02
C LEU A 81 -41.05 -5.97 8.66
N GLN A 82 -41.76 -6.52 7.67
CA GLN A 82 -41.98 -5.84 6.39
C GLN A 82 -42.77 -4.52 6.61
N ALA A 83 -43.83 -4.53 7.39
CA ALA A 83 -44.57 -3.32 7.73
C ALA A 83 -43.73 -2.30 8.50
N LYS A 84 -42.78 -2.77 9.36
CA LYS A 84 -41.86 -1.90 10.07
C LYS A 84 -40.83 -1.28 9.11
N MET A 85 -40.35 -2.03 8.12
CA MET A 85 -39.46 -1.51 7.03
C MET A 85 -40.16 -0.41 6.23
N ASP A 86 -41.46 -0.58 5.91
CA ASP A 86 -42.26 0.45 5.24
C ASP A 86 -42.43 1.70 6.11
N GLN A 87 -42.69 1.53 7.40
CA GLN A 87 -42.90 2.64 8.35
C GLN A 87 -41.63 3.47 8.57
N GLU A 88 -40.48 2.83 8.59
CA GLU A 88 -39.17 3.48 8.81
C GLU A 88 -38.50 3.92 7.50
N ASP A 89 -39.12 3.73 6.34
CA ASP A 89 -38.59 4.00 5.01
C ASP A 89 -37.21 3.34 4.80
N ALA A 90 -37.06 2.11 5.32
CA ALA A 90 -35.77 1.42 5.42
C ALA A 90 -35.29 0.74 4.12
N TRP A 91 -36.12 0.68 3.09
CA TRP A 91 -35.83 -0.04 1.83
C TRP A 91 -34.69 0.53 1.05
N GLU A 92 -34.53 1.85 1.05
CA GLU A 92 -33.36 2.47 0.38
C GLU A 92 -32.07 2.11 1.09
N ALA A 93 -32.07 2.12 2.43
CA ALA A 93 -30.92 1.70 3.22
C ALA A 93 -30.60 0.21 3.01
N ASP A 94 -31.62 -0.66 2.98
CA ASP A 94 -31.45 -2.10 2.68
C ASP A 94 -30.86 -2.33 1.29
N SER A 95 -31.38 -1.65 0.27
CA SER A 95 -30.85 -1.72 -1.10
C SER A 95 -29.39 -1.29 -1.17
N ARG A 96 -29.01 -0.22 -0.46
CA ARG A 96 -27.64 0.26 -0.37
C ARG A 96 -26.74 -0.77 0.30
N VAL A 97 -27.18 -1.38 1.40
CA VAL A 97 -26.47 -2.47 2.08
C VAL A 97 -26.19 -3.62 1.12
N LYS A 98 -27.22 -4.11 0.44
CA LYS A 98 -27.09 -5.22 -0.54
C LYS A 98 -26.13 -4.89 -1.67
N THR A 99 -26.19 -3.67 -2.17
CA THR A 99 -25.26 -3.18 -3.20
C THR A 99 -23.83 -3.23 -2.70
N ILE A 100 -23.53 -2.67 -1.52
CA ILE A 100 -22.18 -2.66 -0.93
C ILE A 100 -21.67 -4.09 -0.74
N LEU A 101 -22.49 -4.98 -0.17
CA LEU A 101 -22.10 -6.38 0.05
C LEU A 101 -21.78 -7.11 -1.25
N THR A 102 -22.59 -6.91 -2.29
CA THR A 102 -22.41 -7.52 -3.60
C THR A 102 -21.12 -7.04 -4.25
N GLN A 103 -20.88 -5.74 -4.25
CA GLN A 103 -19.69 -5.12 -4.86
C GLN A 103 -18.41 -5.50 -4.14
N LEU A 104 -18.45 -5.70 -2.84
CA LEU A 104 -17.33 -6.21 -2.05
C LEU A 104 -17.24 -7.73 -2.04
N LYS A 105 -18.08 -8.42 -2.83
CA LYS A 105 -18.11 -9.89 -3.00
C LYS A 105 -18.28 -10.65 -1.68
N ILE A 106 -19.09 -10.08 -0.76
CA ILE A 106 -19.46 -10.70 0.50
C ILE A 106 -20.76 -11.51 0.26
N LYS A 107 -20.63 -12.84 0.09
CA LYS A 107 -21.74 -13.70 -0.33
C LYS A 107 -22.50 -14.34 0.83
N ASN A 108 -21.79 -14.76 1.88
CA ASN A 108 -22.38 -15.49 3.00
C ASN A 108 -22.30 -14.67 4.29
N VAL A 109 -23.34 -13.87 4.54
CA VAL A 109 -23.41 -13.00 5.72
C VAL A 109 -23.65 -13.74 7.03
N SER A 110 -24.03 -15.03 6.99
CA SER A 110 -24.21 -15.89 8.17
C SER A 110 -22.92 -16.51 8.67
N GLN A 111 -21.83 -16.41 7.92
CA GLN A 111 -20.52 -16.92 8.30
C GLN A 111 -19.95 -16.14 9.50
N LYS A 112 -19.24 -16.83 10.39
CA LYS A 112 -18.57 -16.18 11.54
C LYS A 112 -17.30 -15.43 11.10
N VAL A 113 -17.06 -14.31 11.76
CA VAL A 113 -15.85 -13.49 11.52
C VAL A 113 -14.57 -14.29 11.78
N SER A 114 -14.56 -15.21 12.75
CA SER A 114 -13.41 -16.10 13.07
C SER A 114 -13.00 -17.01 11.91
N GLU A 115 -13.89 -17.29 10.98
CA GLU A 115 -13.65 -18.18 9.82
C GLU A 115 -13.11 -17.44 8.59
N LEU A 116 -13.01 -16.10 8.68
CA LEU A 116 -12.62 -15.25 7.56
C LEU A 116 -11.10 -15.10 7.47
N SER A 117 -10.59 -15.10 6.24
CA SER A 117 -9.23 -14.66 5.96
C SER A 117 -9.05 -13.17 6.28
N GLY A 118 -7.82 -12.71 6.49
CA GLY A 118 -7.53 -11.29 6.75
C GLY A 118 -8.10 -10.35 5.67
N GLY A 119 -8.01 -10.73 4.39
CA GLY A 119 -8.59 -9.95 3.29
C GLY A 119 -10.12 -9.92 3.32
N GLN A 120 -10.77 -11.02 3.71
CA GLN A 120 -12.23 -11.05 3.90
C GLN A 120 -12.65 -10.18 5.07
N GLN A 121 -11.94 -10.24 6.20
CA GLN A 121 -12.19 -9.37 7.36
C GLN A 121 -12.08 -7.90 6.98
N LYS A 122 -11.10 -7.53 6.16
CA LYS A 122 -10.94 -6.16 5.70
C LYS A 122 -12.10 -5.71 4.82
N ARG A 123 -12.60 -6.56 3.92
CA ARG A 123 -13.80 -6.26 3.12
C ARG A 123 -15.05 -6.09 3.98
N VAL A 124 -15.22 -6.91 5.02
CA VAL A 124 -16.32 -6.76 5.98
C VAL A 124 -16.21 -5.45 6.77
N GLY A 125 -15.01 -5.10 7.26
CA GLY A 125 -14.76 -3.83 7.93
C GLY A 125 -15.03 -2.62 7.03
N LEU A 126 -14.64 -2.71 5.75
CA LEU A 126 -14.96 -1.67 4.76
C LEU A 126 -16.49 -1.55 4.56
N ALA A 127 -17.19 -2.68 4.36
CA ALA A 127 -18.66 -2.69 4.25
C ALA A 127 -19.33 -2.03 5.46
N GLN A 128 -18.90 -2.38 6.67
CA GLN A 128 -19.43 -1.82 7.91
C GLN A 128 -19.34 -0.29 7.92
N VAL A 129 -18.19 0.27 7.59
CA VAL A 129 -17.97 1.72 7.64
C VAL A 129 -18.72 2.45 6.51
N LEU A 130 -18.79 1.87 5.30
CA LEU A 130 -19.53 2.45 4.18
C LEU A 130 -21.04 2.43 4.40
N ILE A 131 -21.58 1.37 5.00
CA ILE A 131 -23.00 1.23 5.32
C ILE A 131 -23.45 2.28 6.34
N GLN A 132 -22.63 2.54 7.36
CA GLN A 132 -22.92 3.55 8.39
C GLN A 132 -23.01 4.98 7.84
N HIS A 133 -22.41 5.25 6.70
CA HIS A 133 -22.40 6.53 6.01
C HIS A 133 -22.10 7.73 6.93
N PRO A 134 -20.94 7.76 7.62
CA PRO A 134 -20.58 8.80 8.57
C PRO A 134 -20.28 10.15 7.89
N ASP A 135 -20.31 11.26 8.67
CA ASP A 135 -19.97 12.60 8.16
C ASP A 135 -18.50 12.69 7.76
N LEU A 136 -17.61 11.98 8.47
CA LEU A 136 -16.20 11.83 8.14
C LEU A 136 -15.83 10.35 8.01
N LEU A 137 -15.42 9.97 6.82
CA LEU A 137 -14.95 8.64 6.51
C LEU A 137 -13.42 8.61 6.53
N LEU A 138 -12.84 7.87 7.46
CA LEU A 138 -11.40 7.64 7.55
C LEU A 138 -11.08 6.25 6.99
N LEU A 139 -10.25 6.17 5.96
CA LEU A 139 -9.89 4.92 5.30
C LEU A 139 -8.37 4.72 5.31
N ASP A 140 -7.93 3.61 5.92
CA ASP A 140 -6.52 3.22 5.97
C ASP A 140 -6.27 2.04 5.02
N GLU A 141 -5.63 2.32 3.88
CA GLU A 141 -5.35 1.38 2.79
C GLU A 141 -6.61 0.62 2.33
N PRO A 142 -7.68 1.31 1.88
CA PRO A 142 -8.95 0.66 1.57
C PRO A 142 -8.91 -0.23 0.32
N THR A 143 -7.97 -0.02 -0.59
CA THR A 143 -7.83 -0.78 -1.85
C THR A 143 -7.12 -2.11 -1.66
N ASN A 144 -6.36 -2.28 -0.56
CA ASN A 144 -5.65 -3.53 -0.28
C ASN A 144 -6.61 -4.70 -0.15
N HIS A 145 -6.30 -5.82 -0.80
CA HIS A 145 -7.10 -7.04 -0.86
C HIS A 145 -8.44 -6.92 -1.61
N LEU A 146 -8.67 -5.81 -2.32
CA LEU A 146 -9.76 -5.68 -3.28
C LEU A 146 -9.27 -6.11 -4.67
N ASP A 147 -10.15 -6.70 -5.45
CA ASP A 147 -9.93 -6.87 -6.88
C ASP A 147 -10.29 -5.60 -7.65
N LEU A 148 -9.88 -5.55 -8.91
CA LEU A 148 -10.00 -4.37 -9.74
C LEU A 148 -11.43 -3.84 -9.85
N ASP A 149 -12.42 -4.73 -9.99
CA ASP A 149 -13.83 -4.33 -10.12
C ASP A 149 -14.33 -3.65 -8.83
N SER A 150 -13.96 -4.23 -7.67
CA SER A 150 -14.29 -3.65 -6.36
C SER A 150 -13.57 -2.30 -6.14
N VAL A 151 -12.34 -2.14 -6.63
CA VAL A 151 -11.60 -0.86 -6.56
C VAL A 151 -12.30 0.20 -7.41
N VAL A 152 -12.66 -0.11 -8.66
CA VAL A 152 -13.37 0.83 -9.55
C VAL A 152 -14.71 1.24 -8.94
N TRP A 153 -15.47 0.28 -8.43
CA TRP A 153 -16.72 0.59 -7.74
C TRP A 153 -16.50 1.51 -6.52
N LEU A 154 -15.46 1.25 -5.71
CA LEU A 154 -15.15 2.08 -4.53
C LEU A 154 -14.77 3.51 -4.95
N GLN A 155 -14.07 3.69 -6.08
CA GLN A 155 -13.77 5.02 -6.65
C GLN A 155 -15.06 5.79 -6.94
N ASP A 156 -16.00 5.16 -7.65
CA ASP A 156 -17.28 5.79 -8.01
C ASP A 156 -18.12 6.10 -6.77
N PHE A 157 -18.12 5.19 -5.79
CA PHE A 157 -18.80 5.39 -4.52
C PHE A 157 -18.26 6.58 -3.76
N LEU A 158 -16.93 6.70 -3.62
CA LEU A 158 -16.28 7.81 -2.91
C LEU A 158 -16.38 9.14 -3.67
N ALA A 159 -16.34 9.13 -4.99
CA ALA A 159 -16.55 10.33 -5.81
C ALA A 159 -17.95 10.94 -5.62
N SER A 160 -18.94 10.10 -5.32
CA SER A 160 -20.33 10.52 -5.04
C SER A 160 -20.64 10.71 -3.56
N TYR A 161 -19.66 10.47 -2.67
CA TYR A 161 -19.88 10.54 -1.23
C TYR A 161 -20.12 11.97 -0.75
N LYS A 162 -21.21 12.19 0.00
CA LYS A 162 -21.62 13.54 0.45
C LYS A 162 -20.86 14.03 1.67
N GLY A 163 -20.29 13.12 2.48
CA GLY A 163 -19.49 13.45 3.64
C GLY A 163 -18.03 13.76 3.27
N ALA A 164 -17.23 14.11 4.24
CA ALA A 164 -15.78 14.25 4.07
C ALA A 164 -15.10 12.88 4.05
N VAL A 165 -14.11 12.73 3.17
CA VAL A 165 -13.30 11.52 3.08
C VAL A 165 -11.84 11.87 3.32
N LEU A 166 -11.19 11.20 4.26
CA LEU A 166 -9.75 11.26 4.47
C LEU A 166 -9.21 9.83 4.36
N LEU A 167 -8.38 9.61 3.36
CA LEU A 167 -7.82 8.29 3.09
C LEU A 167 -6.30 8.30 3.09
N VAL A 168 -5.73 7.17 3.48
CA VAL A 168 -4.30 6.87 3.33
C VAL A 168 -4.21 5.69 2.38
N THR A 169 -3.49 5.84 1.28
CA THR A 169 -3.24 4.75 0.33
C THR A 169 -1.97 4.97 -0.46
N HIS A 170 -1.40 3.90 -0.94
CA HIS A 170 -0.27 3.89 -1.88
C HIS A 170 -0.71 3.70 -3.33
N ASP A 171 -2.00 3.47 -3.56
CA ASP A 171 -2.60 3.36 -4.89
C ASP A 171 -2.73 4.75 -5.54
N ARG A 172 -1.78 5.06 -6.42
CA ARG A 172 -1.67 6.38 -7.07
C ARG A 172 -2.82 6.65 -8.04
N TYR A 173 -3.30 5.60 -8.73
CA TYR A 173 -4.43 5.74 -9.63
C TYR A 173 -5.71 6.05 -8.85
N PHE A 174 -5.90 5.36 -7.73
CA PHE A 174 -7.01 5.62 -6.82
C PHE A 174 -6.98 7.05 -6.28
N LEU A 175 -5.80 7.53 -5.83
CA LEU A 175 -5.61 8.92 -5.40
C LEU A 175 -5.96 9.91 -6.50
N ASP A 176 -5.53 9.65 -7.74
CA ASP A 176 -5.78 10.54 -8.87
C ASP A 176 -7.27 10.70 -9.19
N GLN A 177 -8.06 9.65 -9.01
CA GLN A 177 -9.49 9.64 -9.32
C GLN A 177 -10.38 10.15 -8.18
N VAL A 178 -9.98 9.94 -6.92
CA VAL A 178 -10.84 10.17 -5.75
C VAL A 178 -10.52 11.46 -5.03
N THR A 179 -9.27 11.94 -5.08
CA THR A 179 -8.84 13.07 -4.25
C THR A 179 -8.92 14.41 -4.98
N ASN A 180 -9.27 15.46 -4.23
CA ASN A 180 -9.21 16.86 -4.64
C ASN A 180 -8.18 17.67 -3.82
N HIS A 181 -7.61 17.07 -2.78
CA HIS A 181 -6.53 17.60 -1.98
C HIS A 181 -5.63 16.44 -1.54
N ILE A 182 -4.31 16.68 -1.50
CA ILE A 182 -3.35 15.72 -0.99
C ILE A 182 -2.54 16.35 0.15
N TRP A 183 -2.41 15.61 1.25
CA TRP A 183 -1.58 15.99 2.38
C TRP A 183 -0.37 15.05 2.45
N GLU A 184 0.80 15.63 2.36
CA GLU A 184 2.07 14.93 2.54
C GLU A 184 2.60 15.15 3.95
N LEU A 185 2.73 14.08 4.73
CA LEU A 185 3.39 14.10 6.02
C LEU A 185 4.85 13.68 5.83
N SER A 186 5.77 14.62 5.93
CA SER A 186 7.20 14.38 5.69
C SER A 186 8.03 15.07 6.76
N PHE A 187 8.92 14.30 7.42
CA PHE A 187 9.82 14.79 8.48
C PHE A 187 9.16 15.65 9.56
N GLY A 188 7.94 15.30 9.96
CA GLY A 188 7.16 16.01 10.97
C GLY A 188 6.44 17.28 10.48
N HIS A 189 6.54 17.59 9.20
CA HIS A 189 5.81 18.67 8.54
C HIS A 189 4.65 18.14 7.72
N LEU A 190 3.52 18.83 7.75
CA LEU A 190 2.35 18.56 6.92
C LEU A 190 2.32 19.57 5.77
N TYR A 191 2.49 19.09 4.55
CA TYR A 191 2.37 19.88 3.33
C TYR A 191 1.01 19.63 2.70
N HIS A 192 0.36 20.67 2.24
CA HIS A 192 -0.94 20.63 1.59
C HIS A 192 -0.80 20.96 0.11
N TYR A 193 -1.43 20.17 -0.74
CA TYR A 193 -1.45 20.33 -2.18
C TYR A 193 -2.90 20.29 -2.68
N ASP A 194 -3.26 21.24 -3.52
CA ASP A 194 -4.57 21.29 -4.16
C ASP A 194 -4.54 20.49 -5.45
N GLY A 195 -5.58 19.70 -5.67
CA GLY A 195 -5.73 18.86 -6.85
C GLY A 195 -5.56 17.37 -6.59
N ASN A 196 -5.42 16.61 -7.67
CA ASN A 196 -5.27 15.17 -7.66
C ASN A 196 -3.79 14.73 -7.50
N TYR A 197 -3.51 13.45 -7.72
CA TYR A 197 -2.15 12.91 -7.56
C TYR A 197 -1.17 13.51 -8.58
N GLN A 198 -1.57 13.79 -9.82
CA GLN A 198 -0.71 14.40 -10.83
C GLN A 198 -0.32 15.82 -10.45
N ASP A 199 -1.30 16.61 -9.93
CA ASP A 199 -1.05 17.95 -9.41
C ASP A 199 -0.09 17.93 -8.21
N PHE A 200 -0.25 16.98 -7.32
CA PHE A 200 0.66 16.75 -6.19
C PHE A 200 2.09 16.51 -6.67
N VAL A 201 2.31 15.62 -7.63
CA VAL A 201 3.66 15.30 -8.15
C VAL A 201 4.31 16.54 -8.71
N ARG A 202 3.57 17.33 -9.52
CA ARG A 202 4.08 18.58 -10.09
C ARG A 202 4.43 19.60 -9.01
N GLN A 203 3.50 19.88 -8.09
CA GLN A 203 3.70 20.88 -7.03
C GLN A 203 4.81 20.47 -6.05
N LYS A 204 4.92 19.15 -5.75
CA LYS A 204 6.02 18.63 -4.93
C LYS A 204 7.37 18.82 -5.62
N ALA A 205 7.48 18.55 -6.92
CA ALA A 205 8.70 18.76 -7.69
C ALA A 205 9.13 20.23 -7.65
N GLU A 206 8.21 21.16 -7.91
CA GLU A 206 8.47 22.60 -7.82
C GLU A 206 8.94 23.03 -6.41
N ARG A 207 8.28 22.53 -5.37
CA ARG A 207 8.67 22.79 -3.96
C ARG A 207 10.09 22.32 -3.67
N VAL A 208 10.42 21.09 -4.09
CA VAL A 208 11.74 20.49 -3.85
C VAL A 208 12.84 21.26 -4.61
N GLU A 209 12.58 21.68 -5.85
CA GLU A 209 13.51 22.47 -6.64
C GLU A 209 13.79 23.82 -5.99
N LEU A 210 12.72 24.53 -5.58
CA LEU A 210 12.86 25.81 -4.85
C LEU A 210 13.62 25.64 -3.53
N ALA A 211 13.41 24.55 -2.82
CA ALA A 211 14.13 24.24 -1.58
C ALA A 211 15.61 23.96 -1.85
N LYS A 212 15.94 23.19 -2.90
CA LYS A 212 17.33 22.93 -3.33
C LYS A 212 18.05 24.23 -3.74
N ASP A 213 17.39 25.11 -4.48
CA ASP A 213 17.94 26.41 -4.87
C ASP A 213 18.16 27.35 -3.69
N THR A 214 17.22 27.36 -2.75
CA THR A 214 17.34 28.13 -1.50
C THR A 214 18.50 27.63 -0.66
N GLU A 215 18.65 26.31 -0.51
CA GLU A 215 19.77 25.70 0.20
C GLU A 215 21.11 26.03 -0.45
N LYS A 216 21.19 25.95 -1.78
CA LYS A 216 22.37 26.36 -2.54
C LYS A 216 22.78 27.81 -2.29
N LYS A 217 21.80 28.72 -2.27
CA LYS A 217 22.02 30.14 -1.93
C LYS A 217 22.48 30.32 -0.49
N ASN A 218 21.84 29.61 0.45
CA ASN A 218 22.22 29.63 1.87
C ASN A 218 23.65 29.10 2.08
N GLN A 219 24.01 28.01 1.44
CA GLN A 219 25.38 27.46 1.51
C GLN A 219 26.43 28.40 0.93
N GLN A 220 26.13 29.07 -0.18
CA GLN A 220 27.02 30.09 -0.75
C GLN A 220 27.17 31.28 0.18
N LEU A 221 26.07 31.75 0.77
CA LEU A 221 26.06 32.84 1.72
C LEU A 221 26.83 32.43 3.00
N TYR A 222 26.58 31.24 3.52
CA TYR A 222 27.29 30.70 4.68
C TYR A 222 28.81 30.63 4.45
N LYS A 223 29.26 30.12 3.27
CA LYS A 223 30.70 30.13 2.91
C LYS A 223 31.28 31.53 2.92
N LYS A 224 30.56 32.55 2.41
CA LYS A 224 31.01 33.96 2.42
C LYS A 224 31.07 34.52 3.85
N GLU A 225 30.04 34.27 4.66
CA GLU A 225 29.99 34.77 6.04
C GLU A 225 31.01 34.04 6.92
N LEU A 226 31.23 32.72 6.70
CA LEU A 226 32.25 31.95 7.39
C LEU A 226 33.68 32.45 7.08
N ALA A 227 33.95 32.77 5.81
CA ALA A 227 35.23 33.37 5.40
C ALA A 227 35.43 34.74 6.10
N TRP A 228 34.38 35.55 6.17
CA TRP A 228 34.42 36.82 6.90
C TRP A 228 34.66 36.62 8.40
N MET A 229 34.01 35.66 9.04
CA MET A 229 34.23 35.31 10.45
C MET A 229 35.69 34.89 10.72
N ARG A 230 36.28 34.11 9.82
CA ARG A 230 37.70 33.63 9.92
C ARG A 230 38.72 34.73 9.75
N THR A 231 38.41 35.80 9.03
CA THR A 231 39.34 36.95 8.82
C THR A 231 39.42 37.88 10.03
N GLY A 232 38.82 37.52 11.17
CA GLY A 232 39.01 38.23 12.44
C GLY A 232 38.23 39.55 12.50
N ALA A 233 36.94 39.49 12.47
CA ALA A 233 36.06 40.63 12.68
C ALA A 233 36.30 41.26 14.05
N LYS A 234 36.91 42.45 14.10
CA LYS A 234 37.08 43.23 15.33
C LYS A 234 35.73 43.61 15.88
N ALA A 235 35.28 42.90 16.89
CA ALA A 235 33.90 42.98 17.46
C ALA A 235 33.67 44.22 18.28
N ARG A 236 33.60 45.40 17.66
CA ARG A 236 33.36 46.66 18.40
C ARG A 236 32.18 47.52 17.94
N SER A 237 31.35 47.08 16.98
CA SER A 237 30.18 47.85 16.58
C SER A 237 28.88 47.04 16.59
N THR A 238 27.75 47.72 16.84
CA THR A 238 26.39 47.14 16.86
C THR A 238 26.04 46.48 15.54
N LYS A 239 26.56 46.98 14.39
CA LYS A 239 26.40 46.40 13.05
C LYS A 239 27.08 45.02 12.91
N GLN A 240 28.19 44.81 13.62
CA GLN A 240 28.89 43.51 13.62
C GLN A 240 28.14 42.48 14.46
N LYS A 241 27.53 42.87 15.58
CA LYS A 241 26.65 41.97 16.36
C LYS A 241 25.49 41.45 15.56
N GLY A 242 24.81 42.31 14.82
CA GLY A 242 23.69 41.91 13.93
C GLY A 242 24.10 40.97 12.78
N ARG A 243 25.36 41.05 12.31
CA ARG A 243 25.90 40.15 11.30
C ARG A 243 26.28 38.80 11.88
N ILE A 244 26.84 38.78 13.10
CA ILE A 244 27.13 37.56 13.83
C ILE A 244 25.85 36.80 14.15
N ASN A 245 24.79 37.44 14.60
CA ASN A 245 23.50 36.80 14.84
C ASN A 245 22.91 36.21 13.57
N ARG A 246 22.95 36.94 12.44
CA ARG A 246 22.56 36.40 11.13
C ARG A 246 23.39 35.24 10.66
N PHE A 247 24.69 35.18 10.99
CA PHE A 247 25.52 34.04 10.70
C PHE A 247 25.05 32.80 11.47
N HIS A 248 24.76 32.91 12.77
CA HIS A 248 24.23 31.80 13.56
C HIS A 248 22.85 31.35 13.08
N GLU A 249 21.95 32.28 12.72
CA GLU A 249 20.67 31.94 12.10
C GLU A 249 20.82 31.20 10.76
N LEU A 250 21.89 31.54 10.00
CA LEU A 250 22.20 30.89 8.73
C LEU A 250 22.84 29.53 8.97
N GLU A 251 23.70 29.42 9.97
CA GLU A 251 24.34 28.15 10.41
C GLU A 251 23.27 27.13 10.80
N ASP A 252 22.23 27.54 11.54
CA ASP A 252 21.10 26.69 11.91
C ASP A 252 20.22 26.27 10.72
N LYS A 253 20.25 27.01 9.63
CA LYS A 253 19.45 26.74 8.41
C LYS A 253 20.17 25.88 7.39
N VAL A 254 21.51 25.98 7.32
CA VAL A 254 22.32 25.26 6.33
C VAL A 254 22.48 23.78 6.72
N GLY A 255 22.26 22.88 5.76
CA GLY A 255 22.39 21.46 5.98
C GLY A 255 21.15 20.77 6.56
N ASN A 256 20.06 21.53 6.79
CA ASN A 256 18.80 20.98 7.32
C ASN A 256 17.83 20.52 6.21
N LEU A 257 18.19 20.67 4.94
CA LEU A 257 17.38 20.22 3.83
C LEU A 257 17.34 18.68 3.82
N LYS A 258 16.27 18.11 4.32
CA LYS A 258 15.94 16.69 4.16
C LYS A 258 15.07 16.58 2.91
N THR A 259 15.67 16.26 1.78
CA THR A 259 14.96 15.95 0.53
C THR A 259 15.01 14.44 0.32
N ASP A 260 13.90 13.87 -0.12
CA ASP A 260 13.93 12.58 -0.81
C ASP A 260 14.71 12.84 -2.11
N GLU A 261 15.98 12.45 -2.16
CA GLU A 261 16.78 12.57 -3.38
C GLU A 261 16.22 11.59 -4.42
N ASP A 262 16.09 12.03 -5.66
CA ASP A 262 15.83 11.15 -6.81
C ASP A 262 17.03 10.20 -6.95
N ILE A 263 16.92 9.03 -6.37
CA ILE A 263 17.99 8.04 -6.34
C ILE A 263 17.66 6.98 -7.38
N SER A 264 18.31 7.06 -8.53
CA SER A 264 18.25 5.99 -9.53
C SER A 264 19.12 4.81 -9.09
N ILE A 265 18.58 3.60 -9.15
CA ILE A 265 19.28 2.37 -8.87
C ILE A 265 19.48 1.59 -10.16
N ASN A 266 20.73 1.50 -10.60
CA ASN A 266 21.11 0.75 -11.78
C ASN A 266 22.04 -0.39 -11.37
N LEU A 267 21.48 -1.52 -10.92
CA LEU A 267 22.26 -2.71 -10.65
C LEU A 267 22.48 -3.49 -11.94
N GLY A 268 23.68 -4.02 -12.14
CA GLY A 268 23.97 -4.89 -13.27
C GLY A 268 23.19 -6.19 -13.22
N SER A 269 22.77 -6.72 -14.37
CA SER A 269 22.16 -8.06 -14.49
C SER A 269 23.08 -9.00 -15.27
N GLN A 270 22.99 -10.29 -14.98
CA GLN A 270 23.75 -11.32 -15.71
C GLN A 270 23.07 -11.63 -17.06
N ARG A 271 23.88 -12.09 -18.03
CA ARG A 271 23.39 -12.44 -19.36
C ARG A 271 22.34 -13.53 -19.28
N LEU A 272 21.20 -13.33 -19.98
CA LEU A 272 20.06 -14.23 -20.05
C LEU A 272 20.01 -14.93 -21.42
N GLY A 273 19.70 -16.23 -21.45
CA GLY A 273 19.45 -16.97 -22.68
C GLY A 273 18.13 -16.57 -23.32
N LYS A 274 17.89 -16.93 -24.59
CA LYS A 274 16.71 -16.49 -25.35
C LYS A 274 15.40 -17.05 -24.77
N ASP A 275 15.35 -18.35 -24.49
CA ASP A 275 14.18 -19.02 -23.89
C ASP A 275 14.38 -19.06 -22.37
N VAL A 276 13.54 -18.33 -21.64
CA VAL A 276 13.67 -18.13 -20.18
C VAL A 276 12.81 -19.14 -19.42
N ILE A 277 11.51 -19.19 -19.73
CA ILE A 277 10.55 -20.08 -19.10
C ILE A 277 9.65 -20.65 -20.18
N LYS A 278 9.44 -21.96 -20.16
CA LYS A 278 8.56 -22.63 -21.12
C LYS A 278 7.67 -23.63 -20.41
N PHE A 279 6.37 -23.42 -20.53
CA PHE A 279 5.33 -24.38 -20.18
C PHE A 279 4.89 -25.13 -21.42
N LYS A 280 4.65 -26.42 -21.27
CA LYS A 280 4.08 -27.26 -22.32
C LYS A 280 3.05 -28.22 -21.76
N ASN A 281 1.79 -28.09 -22.22
CA ASN A 281 0.64 -28.91 -21.81
C ASN A 281 0.54 -28.99 -20.28
N ALA A 282 0.72 -27.86 -19.57
CA ALA A 282 0.78 -27.82 -18.12
C ALA A 282 -0.62 -27.84 -17.51
N ASP A 283 -0.83 -28.74 -16.55
CA ASP A 283 -2.03 -28.80 -15.73
C ASP A 283 -1.65 -28.63 -14.25
N LEU A 284 -2.47 -27.88 -13.52
CA LEU A 284 -2.35 -27.71 -12.08
C LEU A 284 -3.72 -27.52 -11.44
N THR A 285 -4.01 -28.31 -10.42
CA THR A 285 -5.20 -28.19 -9.58
C THR A 285 -4.76 -28.06 -8.12
N LEU A 286 -5.29 -27.10 -7.41
CA LEU A 286 -5.03 -26.91 -5.98
C LEU A 286 -6.35 -26.97 -5.21
N GLY A 287 -6.53 -28.01 -4.40
CA GLY A 287 -7.82 -28.34 -3.79
C GLY A 287 -8.87 -28.60 -4.87
N ASP A 288 -9.99 -27.88 -4.83
CA ASP A 288 -11.07 -27.99 -5.81
C ASP A 288 -10.94 -27.00 -6.99
N HIS A 289 -9.88 -26.19 -7.01
CA HIS A 289 -9.68 -25.15 -8.02
C HIS A 289 -8.64 -25.57 -9.06
N ARG A 290 -9.08 -25.62 -10.34
CA ARG A 290 -8.20 -25.83 -11.48
C ARG A 290 -7.53 -24.52 -11.85
N ILE A 291 -6.19 -24.43 -11.64
CA ILE A 291 -5.39 -23.22 -11.87
C ILE A 291 -4.87 -23.17 -13.30
N LEU A 292 -4.32 -24.27 -13.81
CA LEU A 292 -3.83 -24.39 -15.19
C LEU A 292 -4.52 -25.55 -15.88
N HIS A 293 -4.83 -25.38 -17.17
CA HIS A 293 -5.40 -26.42 -18.00
C HIS A 293 -4.78 -26.39 -19.39
N ASN A 294 -4.06 -27.46 -19.73
CA ASN A 294 -3.37 -27.62 -21.01
C ASN A 294 -2.64 -26.33 -21.42
N PHE A 295 -1.92 -25.76 -20.44
CA PHE A 295 -1.35 -24.42 -20.52
C PHE A 295 0.00 -24.46 -21.23
N ASP A 296 0.10 -23.75 -22.34
CA ASP A 296 1.32 -23.54 -23.10
C ASP A 296 1.74 -22.07 -23.01
N TRP A 297 2.97 -21.83 -22.61
CA TRP A 297 3.48 -20.47 -22.50
C TRP A 297 4.99 -20.44 -22.67
N LEU A 298 5.48 -19.46 -23.44
CA LEU A 298 6.89 -19.21 -23.64
C LEU A 298 7.21 -17.77 -23.23
N VAL A 299 8.11 -17.64 -22.27
CA VAL A 299 8.66 -16.35 -21.82
C VAL A 299 10.07 -16.21 -22.36
N GLN A 300 10.35 -15.10 -23.01
CA GLN A 300 11.63 -14.78 -23.62
C GLN A 300 12.45 -13.80 -22.78
N ALA A 301 13.73 -13.66 -23.11
CA ALA A 301 14.59 -12.68 -22.48
C ALA A 301 14.13 -11.24 -22.77
N GLY A 302 13.96 -10.47 -21.73
CA GLY A 302 13.50 -9.08 -21.81
C GLY A 302 11.99 -8.89 -21.78
N ASP A 303 11.20 -9.97 -21.76
CA ASP A 303 9.74 -9.83 -21.62
C ASP A 303 9.37 -9.14 -20.30
N ARG A 304 8.37 -8.27 -20.38
CA ARG A 304 7.78 -7.56 -19.24
C ARG A 304 6.30 -7.86 -19.14
N ILE A 305 5.95 -8.74 -18.24
CA ILE A 305 4.63 -9.38 -18.20
C ILE A 305 3.90 -8.96 -16.92
N GLY A 306 2.75 -8.31 -17.11
CA GLY A 306 1.79 -8.00 -16.04
C GLY A 306 0.70 -9.08 -15.99
N ILE A 307 0.42 -9.62 -14.80
CA ILE A 307 -0.63 -10.60 -14.57
C ILE A 307 -1.71 -9.95 -13.70
N THR A 308 -2.93 -9.89 -14.23
CA THR A 308 -4.11 -9.37 -13.53
C THR A 308 -5.18 -10.45 -13.44
N GLY A 309 -6.16 -10.26 -12.58
CA GLY A 309 -7.29 -11.18 -12.42
C GLY A 309 -7.89 -11.13 -11.03
N GLU A 310 -9.02 -11.81 -10.85
CA GLU A 310 -9.72 -11.87 -9.57
C GLU A 310 -8.87 -12.47 -8.44
N ASN A 311 -9.20 -12.09 -7.20
CA ASN A 311 -8.57 -12.71 -6.04
C ASN A 311 -8.94 -14.21 -5.96
N GLY A 312 -7.93 -15.04 -5.76
CA GLY A 312 -8.11 -16.50 -5.76
C GLY A 312 -8.04 -17.17 -7.15
N ALA A 313 -7.84 -16.43 -8.25
CA ALA A 313 -7.70 -16.98 -9.59
C ALA A 313 -6.43 -17.82 -9.82
N GLY A 314 -5.51 -17.88 -8.85
CA GLY A 314 -4.28 -18.68 -8.95
C GLY A 314 -3.04 -17.92 -9.40
N LYS A 315 -3.05 -16.57 -9.38
CA LYS A 315 -1.90 -15.73 -9.79
C LYS A 315 -0.62 -16.06 -9.02
N THR A 316 -0.69 -16.03 -7.70
CA THR A 316 0.43 -16.44 -6.81
C THR A 316 0.84 -17.89 -7.04
N SER A 317 -0.13 -18.79 -7.32
CA SER A 317 0.16 -20.20 -7.61
C SER A 317 0.99 -20.36 -8.88
N LEU A 318 0.69 -19.60 -9.93
CA LEU A 318 1.48 -19.58 -11.17
C LEU A 318 2.92 -19.12 -10.89
N LEU A 319 3.12 -18.03 -10.10
CA LEU A 319 4.46 -17.60 -9.73
C LEU A 319 5.20 -18.65 -8.90
N ASN A 320 4.51 -19.36 -7.99
CA ASN A 320 5.09 -20.45 -7.20
C ASN A 320 5.49 -21.65 -8.05
N VAL A 321 4.75 -21.96 -9.13
CA VAL A 321 5.16 -22.98 -10.10
C VAL A 321 6.43 -22.55 -10.83
N ILE A 322 6.50 -21.31 -11.31
CA ILE A 322 7.71 -20.77 -11.94
C ILE A 322 8.90 -20.81 -10.99
N ALA A 323 8.68 -20.46 -9.72
CA ALA A 323 9.70 -20.53 -8.67
C ALA A 323 10.04 -21.97 -8.23
N GLN A 324 9.42 -22.99 -8.85
CA GLN A 324 9.58 -24.42 -8.52
C GLN A 324 9.23 -24.78 -7.08
N ARG A 325 8.35 -23.99 -6.43
CA ARG A 325 7.85 -24.25 -5.07
C ARG A 325 6.64 -25.20 -5.10
N VAL A 326 5.90 -25.22 -6.20
CA VAL A 326 4.73 -26.08 -6.41
C VAL A 326 4.97 -26.87 -7.71
N PRO A 327 4.92 -28.21 -7.68
CA PRO A 327 5.05 -29.03 -8.89
C PRO A 327 3.76 -28.96 -9.72
N LEU A 328 3.87 -29.19 -11.03
CA LEU A 328 2.73 -29.41 -11.91
C LEU A 328 2.11 -30.79 -11.69
N ASP A 329 0.81 -30.94 -11.90
CA ASP A 329 0.13 -32.24 -11.92
C ASP A 329 0.52 -33.03 -13.18
N SER A 330 0.59 -32.34 -14.33
CA SER A 330 1.05 -32.90 -15.60
C SER A 330 1.65 -31.82 -16.49
N GLY A 331 2.29 -32.23 -17.59
CA GLY A 331 2.99 -31.33 -18.50
C GLY A 331 4.44 -31.08 -18.11
N VAL A 332 5.06 -30.09 -18.72
CA VAL A 332 6.49 -29.78 -18.54
C VAL A 332 6.68 -28.29 -18.28
N LEU A 333 7.42 -27.97 -17.22
CA LEU A 333 8.03 -26.66 -17.00
C LEU A 333 9.53 -26.76 -17.25
N LYS A 334 10.03 -25.99 -18.21
CA LYS A 334 11.46 -25.84 -18.45
C LYS A 334 11.91 -24.43 -18.16
N ILE A 335 12.92 -24.30 -17.31
CA ILE A 335 13.58 -23.03 -16.97
C ILE A 335 14.96 -23.05 -17.59
N GLY A 336 15.39 -21.94 -18.20
CA GLY A 336 16.68 -21.80 -18.83
C GLY A 336 17.83 -21.94 -17.84
N GLU A 337 18.92 -22.59 -18.24
CA GLU A 337 20.07 -22.87 -17.36
C GLU A 337 20.76 -21.60 -16.82
N THR A 338 20.64 -20.48 -17.54
CA THR A 338 21.22 -19.18 -17.15
C THR A 338 20.28 -18.33 -16.27
N VAL A 339 19.08 -18.84 -15.99
CA VAL A 339 18.09 -18.12 -15.20
C VAL A 339 18.54 -18.04 -13.74
N LYS A 340 18.64 -16.82 -13.25
CA LYS A 340 18.80 -16.50 -11.84
C LYS A 340 17.58 -15.76 -11.36
N LEU A 341 16.71 -16.48 -10.67
CA LEU A 341 15.39 -16.03 -10.27
C LEU A 341 15.47 -15.19 -8.99
N GLY A 342 14.89 -14.00 -9.01
CA GLY A 342 14.54 -13.22 -7.82
C GLY A 342 13.02 -13.25 -7.61
N TYR A 343 12.56 -13.67 -6.45
CA TYR A 343 11.13 -13.76 -6.17
C TYR A 343 10.75 -12.93 -4.96
N TYR A 344 10.00 -11.85 -5.21
CA TYR A 344 9.40 -11.03 -4.18
C TYR A 344 7.99 -11.56 -3.88
N THR A 345 7.81 -12.14 -2.72
CA THR A 345 6.58 -12.79 -2.25
C THR A 345 5.75 -11.86 -1.38
N GLN A 346 4.45 -12.15 -1.24
CA GLN A 346 3.56 -11.42 -0.33
C GLN A 346 3.99 -11.49 1.13
N GLN A 347 4.69 -12.56 1.56
CA GLN A 347 5.27 -12.66 2.89
C GLN A 347 6.78 -12.47 2.84
N THR A 348 7.33 -11.76 3.82
CA THR A 348 8.78 -11.61 3.93
C THR A 348 9.42 -12.94 4.35
N GLU A 349 10.29 -13.47 3.51
CA GLU A 349 10.93 -14.76 3.75
C GLU A 349 12.44 -14.61 3.99
N GLY A 350 12.98 -15.43 4.88
CA GLY A 350 14.41 -15.50 5.13
C GLY A 350 15.02 -14.18 5.62
N ILE A 351 14.28 -13.44 6.42
CA ILE A 351 14.77 -12.30 7.19
C ILE A 351 15.01 -12.75 8.63
N ASP A 352 16.20 -12.47 9.14
CA ASP A 352 16.57 -12.76 10.52
C ASP A 352 16.35 -11.49 11.38
N ASP A 353 15.27 -11.51 12.16
CA ASP A 353 14.84 -10.37 12.97
C ASP A 353 15.85 -9.96 14.05
N ASP A 354 16.76 -10.84 14.44
CA ASP A 354 17.77 -10.59 15.48
C ASP A 354 19.07 -9.97 14.92
N LYS A 355 19.20 -9.86 13.61
CA LYS A 355 20.34 -9.21 12.96
C LYS A 355 20.13 -7.70 12.78
N ARG A 356 21.25 -6.98 12.65
CA ARG A 356 21.26 -5.59 12.22
C ARG A 356 21.11 -5.52 10.69
N MET A 357 20.42 -4.52 10.15
CA MET A 357 20.20 -4.38 8.70
C MET A 357 21.49 -4.48 7.89
N ILE A 358 22.52 -3.71 8.28
CA ILE A 358 23.79 -3.72 7.55
C ILE A 358 24.49 -5.09 7.59
N SER A 359 24.49 -5.78 8.74
CA SER A 359 25.10 -7.09 8.90
C SER A 359 24.34 -8.14 8.07
N PHE A 360 23.03 -8.10 8.09
CA PHE A 360 22.18 -9.00 7.33
C PHE A 360 22.42 -8.90 5.81
N LEU A 361 22.50 -7.68 5.28
CA LEU A 361 22.75 -7.48 3.85
C LEU A 361 24.22 -7.79 3.47
N SER A 362 25.18 -7.51 4.35
CA SER A 362 26.60 -7.81 4.09
C SER A 362 26.89 -9.31 3.98
N GLU A 363 26.07 -10.16 4.59
CA GLU A 363 26.16 -11.62 4.43
C GLU A 363 25.73 -12.09 3.02
N ILE A 364 24.89 -11.30 2.33
CA ILE A 364 24.44 -11.60 0.97
C ILE A 364 25.50 -11.19 -0.04
N ALA A 365 25.98 -9.97 0.08
CA ALA A 365 27.08 -9.43 -0.73
C ALA A 365 27.68 -8.20 -0.03
N GLU A 366 29.01 -8.12 0.04
CA GLU A 366 29.70 -6.92 0.56
C GLU A 366 29.55 -5.72 -0.39
N ASN A 367 29.53 -5.99 -1.69
CA ASN A 367 29.37 -4.99 -2.75
C ASN A 367 28.53 -5.58 -3.88
N VAL A 368 27.78 -4.75 -4.55
CA VAL A 368 27.03 -5.09 -5.76
C VAL A 368 27.50 -4.22 -6.90
N THR A 369 27.66 -4.79 -8.08
CA THR A 369 28.13 -4.06 -9.26
C THR A 369 26.94 -3.42 -9.97
N ASP A 370 27.04 -2.13 -10.29
CA ASP A 370 26.05 -1.45 -11.13
C ASP A 370 26.25 -1.78 -12.63
N LYS A 371 25.36 -1.30 -13.49
CA LYS A 371 25.43 -1.52 -14.94
C LYS A 371 26.69 -0.93 -15.58
N ASP A 372 27.27 0.08 -14.96
CA ASP A 372 28.47 0.79 -15.45
C ASP A 372 29.79 0.17 -14.90
N GLY A 373 29.66 -0.92 -14.13
CA GLY A 373 30.79 -1.64 -13.56
C GLY A 373 31.27 -1.08 -12.22
N ASN A 374 30.60 -0.07 -11.64
CA ASN A 374 31.01 0.50 -10.36
C ASN A 374 30.53 -0.40 -9.21
N LYS A 375 31.33 -0.50 -8.16
CA LYS A 375 30.97 -1.24 -6.96
C LYS A 375 30.20 -0.35 -5.99
N LEU A 376 29.00 -0.76 -5.63
CA LEU A 376 28.15 -0.12 -4.61
C LEU A 376 28.25 -0.91 -3.31
N SER A 377 28.58 -0.23 -2.22
CA SER A 377 28.62 -0.83 -0.90
C SER A 377 27.20 -1.01 -0.34
N VAL A 378 27.03 -1.91 0.66
CA VAL A 378 25.78 -2.10 1.38
C VAL A 378 25.23 -0.79 1.95
N THR A 379 26.10 0.08 2.48
CA THR A 379 25.71 1.39 3.01
C THR A 379 25.08 2.27 1.93
N GLN A 380 25.70 2.34 0.75
CA GLN A 380 25.15 3.11 -0.37
C GLN A 380 23.83 2.53 -0.88
N LEU A 381 23.70 1.21 -0.91
CA LEU A 381 22.46 0.55 -1.29
C LEU A 381 21.33 0.83 -0.29
N LEU A 382 21.62 0.76 1.02
CA LEU A 382 20.65 1.14 2.05
C LEU A 382 20.19 2.59 1.90
N GLU A 383 21.10 3.53 1.67
CA GLU A 383 20.75 4.94 1.43
C GLU A 383 19.86 5.09 0.18
N ARG A 384 20.20 4.41 -0.91
CA ARG A 384 19.39 4.40 -2.14
C ARG A 384 17.99 3.79 -1.96
N PHE A 385 17.84 2.88 -0.98
CA PHE A 385 16.56 2.33 -0.57
C PHE A 385 15.94 3.09 0.59
N LEU A 386 16.23 4.38 0.70
CA LEU A 386 15.61 5.31 1.66
C LEU A 386 15.81 4.92 3.13
N PHE A 387 16.89 4.22 3.46
CA PHE A 387 17.32 3.97 4.83
C PHE A 387 18.43 4.96 5.23
N PRO A 388 18.13 5.95 6.08
CA PRO A 388 19.15 6.89 6.56
C PRO A 388 20.28 6.18 7.31
N ARG A 389 21.50 6.73 7.26
CA ARG A 389 22.70 6.13 7.87
C ARG A 389 22.54 5.76 9.34
N PHE A 390 21.84 6.59 10.11
CA PHE A 390 21.60 6.34 11.53
C PHE A 390 20.75 5.08 11.79
N MET A 391 19.98 4.61 10.81
CA MET A 391 19.16 3.40 10.90
C MET A 391 19.93 2.13 10.56
N HIS A 392 21.06 2.18 9.85
CA HIS A 392 21.76 1.00 9.31
C HIS A 392 22.16 -0.01 10.39
N GLY A 393 22.44 0.46 11.60
CA GLY A 393 22.73 -0.37 12.77
C GLY A 393 21.50 -0.88 13.53
N THR A 394 20.28 -0.55 13.09
CA THR A 394 19.04 -0.96 13.77
C THR A 394 18.79 -2.46 13.61
N LEU A 395 18.30 -3.11 14.66
CA LEU A 395 17.85 -4.50 14.61
C LEU A 395 16.60 -4.61 13.75
N ILE A 396 16.52 -5.60 12.90
CA ILE A 396 15.43 -5.79 11.94
C ILE A 396 14.06 -5.92 12.63
N ARG A 397 14.01 -6.55 13.81
CA ARG A 397 12.77 -6.64 14.62
C ARG A 397 12.17 -5.29 15.03
N LYS A 398 12.98 -4.22 15.03
CA LYS A 398 12.52 -2.85 15.38
C LYS A 398 11.99 -2.07 14.18
N LEU A 399 12.10 -2.60 12.98
CA LEU A 399 11.60 -2.00 11.76
C LEU A 399 10.08 -2.11 11.71
N SER A 400 9.44 -1.10 11.13
CA SER A 400 8.02 -1.17 10.74
C SER A 400 7.79 -2.24 9.66
N GLY A 401 6.55 -2.64 9.45
CA GLY A 401 6.19 -3.59 8.38
C GLY A 401 6.66 -3.15 7.00
N GLY A 402 6.43 -1.88 6.64
CA GLY A 402 6.88 -1.31 5.37
C GLY A 402 8.41 -1.26 5.23
N GLU A 403 9.15 -0.91 6.29
CA GLU A 403 10.61 -0.94 6.29
C GLU A 403 11.17 -2.36 6.14
N LYS A 404 10.54 -3.36 6.77
CA LYS A 404 10.91 -4.77 6.57
C LYS A 404 10.68 -5.21 5.14
N ARG A 405 9.57 -4.80 4.53
CA ARG A 405 9.25 -5.07 3.12
C ARG A 405 10.27 -4.44 2.18
N ARG A 406 10.65 -3.20 2.43
CA ARG A 406 11.67 -2.48 1.69
C ARG A 406 13.04 -3.16 1.79
N LEU A 407 13.41 -3.61 2.99
CA LEU A 407 14.65 -4.36 3.22
C LEU A 407 14.62 -5.71 2.49
N TYR A 408 13.47 -6.38 2.48
CA TYR A 408 13.26 -7.63 1.76
C TYR A 408 13.42 -7.47 0.25
N LEU A 409 12.86 -6.41 -0.32
CA LEU A 409 13.07 -6.07 -1.73
C LEU A 409 14.56 -5.84 -2.03
N LEU A 410 15.24 -5.03 -1.22
CA LEU A 410 16.68 -4.77 -1.39
C LEU A 410 17.50 -6.07 -1.33
N LYS A 411 17.19 -6.98 -0.39
CA LYS A 411 17.81 -8.31 -0.32
C LYS A 411 17.73 -9.06 -1.65
N ILE A 412 16.56 -9.08 -2.28
CA ILE A 412 16.35 -9.78 -3.55
C ILE A 412 17.15 -9.13 -4.67
N LEU A 413 17.12 -7.80 -4.79
CA LEU A 413 17.81 -7.07 -5.85
C LEU A 413 19.35 -7.16 -5.71
N MET A 414 19.88 -7.22 -4.48
CA MET A 414 21.32 -7.41 -4.23
C MET A 414 21.85 -8.75 -4.74
N GLN A 415 21.01 -9.75 -4.88
CA GLN A 415 21.38 -11.03 -5.47
C GLN A 415 21.63 -10.94 -6.98
N GLN A 416 21.36 -9.79 -7.60
CA GLN A 416 21.47 -9.54 -9.04
C GLN A 416 20.77 -10.60 -9.89
N PRO A 417 19.44 -10.79 -9.72
CA PRO A 417 18.68 -11.70 -10.56
C PRO A 417 18.66 -11.21 -12.02
N ASN A 418 18.39 -12.11 -12.96
CA ASN A 418 18.11 -11.77 -14.35
C ASN A 418 16.66 -12.07 -14.75
N VAL A 419 15.90 -12.71 -13.86
CA VAL A 419 14.44 -12.88 -13.94
C VAL A 419 13.84 -12.47 -12.59
N LEU A 420 12.89 -11.54 -12.61
CA LEU A 420 12.18 -11.06 -11.43
C LEU A 420 10.73 -11.53 -11.45
N LEU A 421 10.32 -12.19 -10.39
CA LEU A 421 8.92 -12.43 -10.06
C LEU A 421 8.50 -11.49 -8.94
N LEU A 422 7.46 -10.70 -9.18
CA LEU A 422 6.93 -9.74 -8.19
C LEU A 422 5.46 -10.08 -7.90
N ASP A 423 5.18 -10.49 -6.67
CA ASP A 423 3.83 -10.85 -6.23
C ASP A 423 3.26 -9.73 -5.36
N GLU A 424 2.37 -8.92 -5.95
CA GLU A 424 1.70 -7.76 -5.32
C GLU A 424 2.69 -6.81 -4.61
N PRO A 425 3.73 -6.31 -5.31
CA PRO A 425 4.75 -5.48 -4.66
C PRO A 425 4.19 -4.14 -4.17
N THR A 426 3.07 -3.71 -4.74
CA THR A 426 2.43 -2.41 -4.43
C THR A 426 1.65 -2.41 -3.12
N ASN A 427 1.25 -3.57 -2.60
CA ASN A 427 0.37 -3.63 -1.42
C ASN A 427 1.02 -3.15 -0.12
N ASP A 428 2.35 -3.31 0.02
CA ASP A 428 3.05 -3.09 1.30
C ASP A 428 4.25 -2.13 1.19
N LEU A 429 4.50 -1.58 -0.01
CA LEU A 429 5.57 -0.60 -0.23
C LEU A 429 4.99 0.81 -0.28
N ASP A 430 5.65 1.75 0.39
CA ASP A 430 5.32 3.17 0.27
C ASP A 430 5.65 3.72 -1.13
N ILE A 431 5.05 4.86 -1.49
CA ILE A 431 5.21 5.48 -2.81
C ILE A 431 6.69 5.76 -3.13
N GLY A 432 7.49 6.18 -2.15
CA GLY A 432 8.93 6.40 -2.34
C GLY A 432 9.66 5.12 -2.74
N THR A 433 9.40 4.02 -2.04
CA THR A 433 9.98 2.71 -2.36
C THR A 433 9.49 2.17 -3.71
N LEU A 434 8.21 2.39 -4.05
CA LEU A 434 7.67 2.03 -5.36
C LEU A 434 8.36 2.80 -6.48
N THR A 435 8.61 4.09 -6.31
CA THR A 435 9.37 4.89 -7.28
C THR A 435 10.78 4.32 -7.47
N VAL A 436 11.47 3.97 -6.38
CA VAL A 436 12.79 3.32 -6.44
C VAL A 436 12.75 1.99 -7.19
N LEU A 437 11.71 1.17 -6.95
CA LEU A 437 11.52 -0.10 -7.67
C LEU A 437 11.24 0.14 -9.16
N GLU A 438 10.38 1.08 -9.50
CA GLU A 438 10.06 1.44 -10.88
C GLU A 438 11.30 1.90 -11.64
N ASP A 439 12.09 2.82 -11.07
CA ASP A 439 13.35 3.29 -11.66
C ASP A 439 14.37 2.15 -11.85
N TYR A 440 14.39 1.21 -10.91
CA TYR A 440 15.20 -0.01 -11.07
C TYR A 440 14.71 -0.85 -12.24
N LEU A 441 13.40 -1.08 -12.34
CA LEU A 441 12.79 -1.90 -13.39
C LEU A 441 12.94 -1.26 -14.77
N ASP A 442 12.83 0.06 -14.90
CA ASP A 442 13.07 0.79 -16.16
C ASP A 442 14.48 0.52 -16.73
N ASN A 443 15.45 0.36 -15.87
CA ASN A 443 16.84 0.09 -16.24
C ASN A 443 17.22 -1.40 -16.19
N PHE A 444 16.30 -2.26 -15.81
CA PHE A 444 16.55 -3.69 -15.68
C PHE A 444 16.51 -4.39 -17.04
N ALA A 445 17.63 -4.98 -17.45
CA ALA A 445 17.76 -5.65 -18.76
C ALA A 445 17.21 -7.10 -18.75
N GLY A 446 16.75 -7.60 -17.62
CA GLY A 446 16.21 -8.95 -17.47
C GLY A 446 14.71 -9.04 -17.76
N THR A 447 14.15 -10.24 -17.54
CA THR A 447 12.73 -10.52 -17.67
C THR A 447 11.99 -10.23 -16.39
N VAL A 448 10.82 -9.60 -16.46
CA VAL A 448 9.96 -9.27 -15.32
C VAL A 448 8.59 -9.92 -15.50
N ILE A 449 8.14 -10.63 -14.47
CA ILE A 449 6.78 -11.14 -14.37
C ILE A 449 6.20 -10.61 -13.06
N THR A 450 5.19 -9.76 -13.16
CA THR A 450 4.58 -9.13 -11.98
C THR A 450 3.09 -9.41 -11.90
N VAL A 451 2.63 -9.72 -10.70
CA VAL A 451 1.22 -9.73 -10.32
C VAL A 451 0.95 -8.44 -9.59
N SER A 452 0.02 -7.62 -10.05
CA SER A 452 -0.42 -6.42 -9.35
C SER A 452 -1.83 -6.02 -9.74
N HIS A 453 -2.52 -5.34 -8.84
CA HIS A 453 -3.78 -4.65 -9.08
C HIS A 453 -3.58 -3.14 -9.30
N ASP A 454 -2.38 -2.62 -9.06
CA ASP A 454 -2.02 -1.23 -9.29
C ASP A 454 -1.78 -1.00 -10.80
N ARG A 455 -2.74 -0.35 -11.46
CA ARG A 455 -2.67 -0.02 -12.89
C ARG A 455 -1.49 0.89 -13.22
N TYR A 456 -1.21 1.88 -12.37
CA TYR A 456 -0.11 2.81 -12.59
C TYR A 456 1.25 2.09 -12.63
N PHE A 457 1.43 1.15 -11.72
CA PHE A 457 2.62 0.31 -11.67
C PHE A 457 2.71 -0.61 -12.91
N LEU A 458 1.59 -1.25 -13.28
CA LEU A 458 1.54 -2.14 -14.44
C LEU A 458 1.82 -1.37 -15.75
N ASP A 459 1.17 -0.22 -15.96
CA ASP A 459 1.38 0.62 -17.15
C ASP A 459 2.84 1.09 -17.30
N LYS A 460 3.56 1.21 -16.20
CA LYS A 460 4.96 1.64 -16.19
C LYS A 460 5.95 0.47 -16.35
N VAL A 461 5.60 -0.72 -15.89
CA VAL A 461 6.54 -1.85 -15.75
C VAL A 461 6.30 -2.95 -16.76
N ALA A 462 5.08 -3.15 -17.23
CA ALA A 462 4.70 -4.19 -18.18
C ALA A 462 4.40 -3.61 -19.58
N ASP A 463 4.66 -4.43 -20.61
CA ASP A 463 4.38 -4.09 -22.03
C ASP A 463 2.97 -4.48 -22.44
#